data_b72bfaeb9d4df422892f38a9401e14f5
#
_entry.id   b72bfaeb9d4df422892f38a9401e14f5
#
_cell.length_a   1.000
_cell.length_b   1.000
_cell.length_c   1.000
_cell.angle_alpha   90.00
_cell.angle_beta   90.00
_cell.angle_gamma   90.00
#
_symmetry.space_group_name_H-M   'P 1'
#
loop_
_entity.id
_entity.type
_entity.pdbx_description
1 polymer ?
#
loop_
_entity_poly.entity_id
_entity_poly.type
_entity_poly.pdbx_seq_one_letter_code
_entity_poly.pdbx_strand_id
1 'polypeptide(L)'
;MKKTLLSTVLLLALAACGGENNNAPAQNTNASGAAPTASAPATNALNIYNWSNYVDESTVEDFKKANNLDLTYDLYENNETLEAKMLTGKSGYDLGVPGIAFLPRQIKAGAYQKIDKSLIPNYKNIDPALLKLLEQADPGNEYAVPYFSGANTLAITAKGKELLGGKLPDNAWDLMFKPEYTNKLKSCGIALWDTPSEMFPIVLNYIGKDPKGSNPADIEAAAAVLQAIRPDVKRFSASYIDELARGDICLVAGNGGDLNLAKARSEEVKNNVGIEVLTPKGMGFWVESWVIPKDAKNVANAHKYINYTLDPEVAAKNGAAVTFAPASLPAREKMDKKLVETRSIFPTAQDMADGFVMPQMSDEAKKQTTALWQKLKMSK
;
A
#
# COMPACT_ATOMS: atom_id res chain seq x y z
N MET A 1 -15.14 31.05 49.93
CA MET A 1 -13.98 31.17 50.81
C MET A 1 -12.76 31.10 49.91
N LYS A 2 -12.25 32.16 49.41
CA LYS A 2 -11.14 33.08 49.77
C LYS A 2 -9.90 32.37 50.34
N LYS A 3 -8.80 32.43 49.58
CA LYS A 3 -7.43 32.88 49.92
C LYS A 3 -6.48 32.36 48.82
N THR A 4 -5.96 33.22 47.94
CA THR A 4 -4.86 34.19 47.96
C THR A 4 -3.44 33.60 47.94
N LEU A 5 -2.76 33.86 46.78
CA LEU A 5 -1.41 34.40 46.52
C LEU A 5 -0.20 33.88 47.32
N LEU A 6 0.88 33.53 46.58
CA LEU A 6 2.14 34.30 46.72
C LEU A 6 3.08 34.09 45.53
N SER A 7 3.44 35.20 44.89
CA SER A 7 4.52 35.38 43.90
C SER A 7 5.87 35.45 44.65
N THR A 8 6.93 34.95 44.03
CA THR A 8 8.29 35.40 44.37
C THR A 8 9.12 35.59 43.11
N VAL A 9 9.37 36.83 42.82
CA VAL A 9 10.36 37.35 41.85
C VAL A 9 11.71 37.40 42.56
N LEU A 10 12.79 36.96 41.90
CA LEU A 10 14.14 37.31 42.28
C LEU A 10 14.95 37.72 41.05
N LEU A 11 15.25 39.02 41.02
CA LEU A 11 16.18 39.72 40.14
C LEU A 11 17.59 39.77 40.79
N LEU A 12 18.56 40.12 39.96
CA LEU A 12 19.93 40.64 40.20
C LEU A 12 21.04 39.67 39.75
N ALA A 13 22.16 40.10 39.11
CA ALA A 13 22.65 41.38 38.65
C ALA A 13 23.76 41.19 37.62
N LEU A 14 23.98 42.23 36.81
CA LEU A 14 25.12 42.42 35.90
C LEU A 14 26.44 42.62 36.65
N ALA A 15 27.54 42.13 36.04
CA ALA A 15 28.85 42.78 36.21
C ALA A 15 29.62 42.74 34.88
N ALA A 16 29.90 43.91 34.35
CA ALA A 16 30.78 44.21 33.22
C ALA A 16 32.13 44.68 33.73
N CYS A 17 33.19 44.30 32.98
CA CYS A 17 34.49 45.01 32.82
C CYS A 17 35.29 44.18 31.85
N GLY A 18 35.82 44.58 30.69
CA GLY A 18 36.44 45.80 30.27
C GLY A 18 37.96 45.59 30.04
N GLY A 19 38.48 45.82 28.81
CA GLY A 19 39.92 45.94 28.50
C GLY A 19 40.41 45.04 27.37
N GLU A 20 40.53 45.53 26.21
CA GLU A 20 41.53 46.18 25.34
C GLU A 20 42.42 45.23 24.52
N ASN A 21 42.29 45.40 23.23
CA ASN A 21 43.20 45.28 22.05
C ASN A 21 44.55 44.56 22.18
N ASN A 22 44.82 43.68 21.23
CA ASN A 22 46.01 43.82 20.34
C ASN A 22 45.87 43.00 19.05
N ASN A 23 46.14 43.66 17.94
CA ASN A 23 46.27 43.17 16.55
C ASN A 23 47.48 42.25 16.35
N ALA A 24 47.36 41.22 15.57
CA ALA A 24 48.33 40.78 14.56
C ALA A 24 47.80 39.50 13.80
N PRO A 25 48.34 39.11 12.64
CA PRO A 25 47.51 38.90 11.46
C PRO A 25 47.23 37.41 11.08
N ALA A 26 46.30 37.27 10.14
CA ALA A 26 45.80 36.03 9.56
C ALA A 26 46.87 35.04 9.11
N GLN A 27 46.73 33.78 9.48
CA GLN A 27 47.17 32.63 8.67
C GLN A 27 45.98 31.73 8.36
N ASN A 28 45.68 31.69 7.06
CA ASN A 28 44.80 30.70 6.43
C ASN A 28 45.39 29.31 6.62
N THR A 29 44.66 28.43 7.26
CA THR A 29 44.81 26.98 7.04
C THR A 29 43.42 26.37 6.88
N ASN A 30 43.05 26.16 5.60
CA ASN A 30 41.99 25.25 5.20
C ASN A 30 42.37 23.83 5.66
N ALA A 31 41.59 23.29 6.58
CA ALA A 31 41.45 21.84 6.76
C ALA A 31 40.03 21.56 7.24
N SER A 32 39.11 21.50 6.27
CA SER A 32 37.79 20.99 6.47
C SER A 32 37.89 19.45 6.49
N GLY A 33 38.27 18.89 7.61
CA GLY A 33 38.11 17.50 7.93
C GLY A 33 36.74 17.33 8.57
N ALA A 34 35.71 16.98 7.76
CA ALA A 34 34.49 16.44 8.31
C ALA A 34 34.85 15.12 9.03
N ALA A 35 34.82 15.17 10.36
CA ALA A 35 34.90 13.96 11.16
C ALA A 35 33.78 13.01 10.73
N PRO A 36 34.06 11.68 10.55
CA PRO A 36 33.00 10.74 10.31
C PRO A 36 32.08 10.76 11.53
N THR A 37 30.79 11.08 11.29
CA THR A 37 29.74 10.91 12.29
C THR A 37 29.79 9.45 12.74
N ALA A 38 30.17 9.24 14.00
CA ALA A 38 30.15 7.94 14.62
C ALA A 38 28.74 7.37 14.45
N SER A 39 28.62 6.29 13.67
CA SER A 39 27.39 5.53 13.58
C SER A 39 27.02 5.08 14.99
N ALA A 40 25.79 5.33 15.41
CA ALA A 40 25.25 4.80 16.66
C ALA A 40 25.52 3.30 16.71
N PRO A 41 25.81 2.72 17.90
CA PRO A 41 26.06 1.30 18.02
C PRO A 41 24.91 0.52 17.40
N ALA A 42 25.24 -0.45 16.52
CA ALA A 42 24.26 -1.31 15.86
C ALA A 42 23.43 -2.00 16.96
N THR A 43 22.17 -1.65 17.05
CA THR A 43 21.24 -2.33 17.95
C THR A 43 20.83 -3.65 17.30
N ASN A 44 20.53 -4.68 18.10
CA ASN A 44 20.04 -5.97 17.60
C ASN A 44 18.51 -5.92 17.31
N ALA A 45 17.95 -4.74 17.10
CA ALA A 45 16.51 -4.56 16.90
C ALA A 45 16.15 -4.33 15.44
N LEU A 46 14.90 -4.66 15.08
CA LEU A 46 14.25 -4.28 13.83
C LEU A 46 12.75 -4.19 14.06
N ASN A 47 12.17 -3.01 13.80
CA ASN A 47 10.74 -2.76 13.95
C ASN A 47 10.11 -2.55 12.56
N ILE A 48 9.21 -3.43 12.17
CA ILE A 48 8.53 -3.46 10.87
C ILE A 48 7.07 -3.10 11.06
N TYR A 49 6.53 -2.25 10.20
CA TYR A 49 5.11 -1.92 10.12
C TYR A 49 4.60 -2.27 8.73
N ASN A 50 3.79 -3.33 8.64
CA ASN A 50 3.36 -3.90 7.37
C ASN A 50 1.86 -4.20 7.37
N TRP A 51 1.33 -4.54 6.21
CA TRP A 51 -0.05 -4.97 6.01
C TRP A 51 -0.34 -6.30 6.71
N SER A 52 -1.59 -6.50 7.11
CA SER A 52 -2.08 -7.81 7.56
C SER A 52 -2.02 -8.83 6.42
N ASN A 53 -1.71 -10.08 6.74
CA ASN A 53 -1.61 -11.20 5.77
C ASN A 53 -0.67 -10.93 4.59
N TYR A 54 0.48 -10.29 4.82
CA TYR A 54 1.35 -9.78 3.75
C TYR A 54 2.78 -10.32 3.78
N VAL A 55 2.98 -11.44 4.45
CA VAL A 55 4.25 -12.17 4.54
C VAL A 55 3.99 -13.63 4.94
N ASP A 56 4.87 -14.55 4.57
CA ASP A 56 4.97 -15.86 5.21
C ASP A 56 5.70 -15.69 6.55
N GLU A 57 5.02 -15.92 7.65
CA GLU A 57 5.55 -15.72 9.01
C GLU A 57 6.86 -16.49 9.26
N SER A 58 7.02 -17.66 8.60
CA SER A 58 8.25 -18.45 8.75
C SER A 58 9.46 -17.74 8.16
N THR A 59 9.31 -16.91 7.11
CA THR A 59 10.42 -16.12 6.57
C THR A 59 10.86 -15.01 7.53
N VAL A 60 9.94 -14.44 8.30
CA VAL A 60 10.24 -13.46 9.35
C VAL A 60 11.03 -14.13 10.48
N GLU A 61 10.58 -15.28 10.93
CA GLU A 61 11.25 -16.06 11.99
C GLU A 61 12.64 -16.57 11.55
N ASP A 62 12.79 -16.99 10.30
CA ASP A 62 14.06 -17.40 9.74
C ASP A 62 15.05 -16.24 9.70
N PHE A 63 14.61 -15.06 9.25
CA PHE A 63 15.43 -13.85 9.25
C PHE A 63 15.86 -13.43 10.67
N LYS A 64 14.90 -13.42 11.59
CA LYS A 64 15.13 -13.11 13.01
C LYS A 64 16.21 -14.00 13.64
N LYS A 65 16.09 -15.31 13.44
CA LYS A 65 17.04 -16.32 13.95
C LYS A 65 18.41 -16.18 13.31
N ALA A 66 18.47 -16.08 11.96
CA ALA A 66 19.73 -15.99 11.22
C ALA A 66 20.56 -14.76 11.58
N ASN A 67 19.91 -13.66 11.98
CA ASN A 67 20.57 -12.41 12.32
C ASN A 67 20.62 -12.12 13.83
N ASN A 68 20.09 -13.02 14.67
CA ASN A 68 19.98 -12.86 16.13
C ASN A 68 19.36 -11.49 16.51
N LEU A 69 18.19 -11.17 15.91
CA LEU A 69 17.53 -9.88 16.08
C LEU A 69 16.35 -9.97 17.05
N ASP A 70 16.14 -8.89 17.80
CA ASP A 70 14.87 -8.57 18.44
C ASP A 70 13.98 -7.88 17.39
N LEU A 71 13.10 -8.67 16.75
CA LEU A 71 12.26 -8.23 15.65
C LEU A 71 10.82 -8.07 16.11
N THR A 72 10.29 -6.84 15.98
CA THR A 72 8.87 -6.49 16.15
C THR A 72 8.22 -6.36 14.78
N TYR A 73 7.07 -7.01 14.60
CA TYR A 73 6.33 -6.97 13.35
C TYR A 73 4.88 -6.58 13.63
N ASP A 74 4.57 -5.29 13.46
CA ASP A 74 3.25 -4.72 13.69
C ASP A 74 2.48 -4.55 12.39
N LEU A 75 1.15 -4.60 12.47
CA LEU A 75 0.26 -4.64 11.33
C LEU A 75 -0.60 -3.38 11.20
N TYR A 76 -1.00 -3.06 9.97
CA TYR A 76 -2.02 -2.06 9.67
C TYR A 76 -2.94 -2.54 8.54
N GLU A 77 -4.12 -1.89 8.42
CA GLU A 77 -5.19 -2.32 7.51
C GLU A 77 -5.39 -1.40 6.29
N ASN A 78 -4.80 -0.20 6.29
CA ASN A 78 -4.94 0.75 5.18
C ASN A 78 -3.78 1.76 5.13
N ASN A 79 -3.55 2.31 3.93
CA ASN A 79 -2.50 3.30 3.69
C ASN A 79 -2.64 4.57 4.52
N GLU A 80 -3.85 5.00 4.84
CA GLU A 80 -4.13 6.20 5.63
C GLU A 80 -3.60 6.06 7.05
N THR A 81 -3.73 4.87 7.64
CA THR A 81 -3.17 4.55 8.96
C THR A 81 -1.64 4.58 8.94
N LEU A 82 -1.04 3.97 7.91
CA LEU A 82 0.41 4.04 7.70
C LEU A 82 0.86 5.49 7.51
N GLU A 83 0.20 6.25 6.62
CA GLU A 83 0.55 7.65 6.34
C GLU A 83 0.49 8.51 7.59
N ALA A 84 -0.60 8.42 8.37
CA ALA A 84 -0.73 9.15 9.62
C ALA A 84 0.43 8.85 10.57
N LYS A 85 0.85 7.59 10.67
CA LYS A 85 1.97 7.15 11.50
C LYS A 85 3.31 7.71 11.01
N MET A 86 3.60 7.61 9.71
CA MET A 86 4.87 8.05 9.11
C MET A 86 5.05 9.56 9.15
N LEU A 87 3.96 10.33 8.92
CA LEU A 87 3.99 11.79 8.92
C LEU A 87 4.20 12.40 10.31
N THR A 88 4.08 11.64 11.40
CA THR A 88 4.41 12.13 12.74
C THR A 88 5.90 12.44 12.90
N GLY A 89 6.79 11.86 12.07
CA GLY A 89 8.25 11.90 12.23
C GLY A 89 8.76 11.20 13.50
N LYS A 90 7.89 10.44 14.17
CA LYS A 90 8.17 9.60 15.34
C LYS A 90 7.40 8.29 15.19
N SER A 91 7.63 7.59 14.10
CA SER A 91 6.92 6.36 13.76
C SER A 91 7.21 5.24 14.76
N GLY A 92 8.45 5.17 15.23
CA GLY A 92 8.95 4.07 16.07
C GLY A 92 9.35 2.84 15.27
N TYR A 93 9.24 2.88 13.94
CA TYR A 93 9.55 1.78 13.03
C TYR A 93 10.82 2.04 12.23
N ASP A 94 11.39 0.95 11.72
CA ASP A 94 12.56 0.98 10.83
C ASP A 94 12.18 0.71 9.38
N LEU A 95 11.03 0.04 9.17
CA LEU A 95 10.47 -0.26 7.86
C LEU A 95 8.96 0.00 7.85
N GLY A 96 8.46 0.46 6.70
CA GLY A 96 7.06 0.54 6.35
C GLY A 96 6.82 0.12 4.91
N VAL A 97 5.55 -0.11 4.51
CA VAL A 97 5.20 -0.61 3.17
C VAL A 97 4.04 0.19 2.55
N PRO A 98 4.27 1.47 2.17
CA PRO A 98 3.23 2.26 1.51
C PRO A 98 2.96 1.80 0.09
N GLY A 99 1.71 1.98 -0.35
CA GLY A 99 1.33 1.88 -1.75
C GLY A 99 1.84 3.08 -2.58
N ILE A 100 2.08 2.84 -3.87
CA ILE A 100 2.64 3.82 -4.81
C ILE A 100 1.86 5.15 -4.83
N ALA A 101 0.54 5.12 -4.65
CA ALA A 101 -0.31 6.31 -4.64
C ALA A 101 -0.03 7.27 -3.46
N PHE A 102 0.60 6.80 -2.39
CA PHE A 102 0.90 7.57 -1.18
C PHE A 102 2.34 8.09 -1.11
N LEU A 103 3.26 7.42 -1.82
CA LEU A 103 4.68 7.73 -1.80
C LEU A 103 5.02 9.20 -2.11
N PRO A 104 4.49 9.84 -3.19
CA PRO A 104 4.92 11.19 -3.54
C PRO A 104 4.67 12.21 -2.44
N ARG A 105 3.53 12.12 -1.75
CA ARG A 105 3.17 13.01 -0.65
C ARG A 105 4.08 12.79 0.56
N GLN A 106 4.30 11.53 0.91
CA GLN A 106 5.13 11.14 2.06
C GLN A 106 6.60 11.51 1.84
N ILE A 107 7.14 11.30 0.63
CA ILE A 107 8.49 11.72 0.24
C ILE A 107 8.62 13.24 0.32
N LYS A 108 7.66 13.98 -0.26
CA LYS A 108 7.64 15.45 -0.23
C LYS A 108 7.59 16.00 1.20
N ALA A 109 6.90 15.30 2.09
CA ALA A 109 6.82 15.65 3.51
C ALA A 109 8.10 15.29 4.30
N GLY A 110 9.08 14.62 3.67
CA GLY A 110 10.33 14.20 4.32
C GLY A 110 10.15 13.05 5.31
N ALA A 111 9.14 12.19 5.09
CA ALA A 111 8.83 11.08 5.98
C ALA A 111 9.88 9.96 5.93
N TYR A 112 10.68 9.88 4.86
CA TYR A 112 11.58 8.76 4.60
C TYR A 112 13.04 9.18 4.42
N GLN A 113 13.94 8.24 4.68
CA GLN A 113 15.36 8.31 4.34
C GLN A 113 15.59 7.77 2.93
N LYS A 114 16.67 8.20 2.28
CA LYS A 114 17.09 7.59 1.01
C LYS A 114 17.63 6.19 1.26
N ILE A 115 17.32 5.31 0.33
CA ILE A 115 17.80 3.92 0.31
C ILE A 115 19.25 3.90 -0.20
N ASP A 116 20.12 3.23 0.53
CA ASP A 116 21.45 2.88 0.04
C ASP A 116 21.40 1.55 -0.71
N LYS A 117 21.28 1.65 -2.04
CA LYS A 117 21.19 0.48 -2.92
C LYS A 117 22.43 -0.42 -2.86
N SER A 118 23.57 0.10 -2.42
CA SER A 118 24.81 -0.70 -2.27
C SER A 118 24.71 -1.73 -1.16
N LEU A 119 23.80 -1.50 -0.20
CA LEU A 119 23.50 -2.42 0.91
C LEU A 119 22.44 -3.48 0.55
N ILE A 120 21.95 -3.47 -0.71
CA ILE A 120 20.89 -4.36 -1.21
C ILE A 120 21.39 -5.11 -2.45
N PRO A 121 22.29 -6.09 -2.34
CA PRO A 121 22.82 -6.86 -3.49
C PRO A 121 21.72 -7.50 -4.34
N ASN A 122 20.57 -7.86 -3.77
CA ASN A 122 19.42 -8.43 -4.46
C ASN A 122 18.55 -7.39 -5.19
N TYR A 123 18.89 -6.08 -5.13
CA TYR A 123 18.19 -5.02 -5.87
C TYR A 123 18.12 -5.32 -7.38
N LYS A 124 19.15 -5.98 -7.93
CA LYS A 124 19.23 -6.43 -9.33
C LYS A 124 18.16 -7.46 -9.72
N ASN A 125 17.52 -8.10 -8.74
CA ASN A 125 16.45 -9.09 -8.95
C ASN A 125 15.10 -8.44 -9.20
N ILE A 126 14.94 -7.14 -8.91
CA ILE A 126 13.67 -6.42 -9.08
C ILE A 126 13.29 -6.36 -10.55
N ASP A 127 12.02 -6.65 -10.86
CA ASP A 127 11.45 -6.50 -12.19
C ASP A 127 11.64 -5.05 -12.68
N PRO A 128 12.37 -4.83 -13.80
CA PRO A 128 12.61 -3.49 -14.34
C PRO A 128 11.31 -2.73 -14.66
N ALA A 129 10.22 -3.44 -14.98
CA ALA A 129 8.92 -2.82 -15.24
C ALA A 129 8.37 -2.16 -13.96
N LEU A 130 8.56 -2.77 -12.79
CA LEU A 130 8.14 -2.19 -11.50
C LEU A 130 9.00 -0.99 -11.12
N LEU A 131 10.32 -1.01 -11.38
CA LEU A 131 11.18 0.14 -11.15
C LEU A 131 10.77 1.33 -12.02
N LYS A 132 10.46 1.09 -13.31
CA LYS A 132 9.97 2.13 -14.23
C LYS A 132 8.62 2.69 -13.78
N LEU A 133 7.77 1.85 -13.21
CA LEU A 133 6.46 2.26 -12.71
C LEU A 133 6.61 3.09 -11.43
N LEU A 134 7.47 2.66 -10.51
CA LEU A 134 7.76 3.36 -9.27
C LEU A 134 8.39 4.74 -9.50
N GLU A 135 9.18 4.91 -10.58
CA GLU A 135 9.83 6.17 -10.92
C GLU A 135 8.85 7.34 -11.12
N GLN A 136 7.57 7.05 -11.41
CA GLN A 136 6.52 8.07 -11.48
C GLN A 136 6.19 8.66 -10.10
N ALA A 137 6.39 7.91 -9.03
CA ALA A 137 6.11 8.31 -7.66
C ALA A 137 7.37 8.66 -6.86
N ASP A 138 8.49 8.02 -7.17
CA ASP A 138 9.81 8.18 -6.56
C ASP A 138 10.87 8.33 -7.67
N PRO A 139 11.09 9.53 -8.22
CA PRO A 139 12.06 9.75 -9.28
C PRO A 139 13.46 9.28 -8.90
N GLY A 140 14.05 8.41 -9.76
CA GLY A 140 15.32 7.75 -9.49
C GLY A 140 15.24 6.58 -8.51
N ASN A 141 14.04 6.22 -8.03
CA ASN A 141 13.83 5.16 -7.04
C ASN A 141 14.76 5.34 -5.82
N GLU A 142 14.74 6.55 -5.25
CA GLU A 142 15.68 6.92 -4.18
C GLU A 142 15.20 6.53 -2.77
N TYR A 143 13.87 6.45 -2.55
CA TYR A 143 13.27 6.30 -1.21
C TYR A 143 12.55 4.98 -0.99
N ALA A 144 12.20 4.29 -2.08
CA ALA A 144 11.36 3.10 -2.02
C ALA A 144 11.95 1.93 -2.81
N VAL A 145 11.71 0.71 -2.32
CA VAL A 145 12.12 -0.54 -2.98
C VAL A 145 10.88 -1.41 -3.18
N PRO A 146 10.48 -1.75 -4.43
CA PRO A 146 9.33 -2.59 -4.68
C PRO A 146 9.36 -3.89 -3.88
N TYR A 147 8.22 -4.25 -3.29
CA TYR A 147 8.04 -5.48 -2.53
C TYR A 147 7.05 -6.40 -3.22
N PHE A 148 5.80 -5.96 -3.36
CA PHE A 148 4.76 -6.64 -4.11
C PHE A 148 4.08 -5.71 -5.11
N SER A 149 3.45 -6.31 -6.11
CA SER A 149 2.58 -5.62 -7.05
C SER A 149 1.32 -6.44 -7.31
N GLY A 150 0.27 -5.76 -7.77
CA GLY A 150 -0.98 -6.41 -8.10
C GLY A 150 -1.92 -5.51 -8.86
N ALA A 151 -3.12 -6.01 -9.07
CA ALA A 151 -4.19 -5.31 -9.75
C ALA A 151 -5.47 -5.33 -8.91
N ASN A 152 -6.23 -4.25 -8.98
CA ASN A 152 -7.60 -4.19 -8.49
C ASN A 152 -8.53 -4.78 -9.55
N THR A 153 -9.31 -5.75 -9.14
CA THR A 153 -10.22 -6.48 -10.01
C THR A 153 -11.51 -6.84 -9.27
N LEU A 154 -12.24 -7.85 -9.73
CA LEU A 154 -13.45 -8.34 -9.09
C LEU A 154 -13.56 -9.86 -9.19
N ALA A 155 -14.33 -10.43 -8.27
CA ALA A 155 -14.66 -11.84 -8.30
C ALA A 155 -16.16 -12.07 -8.27
N ILE A 156 -16.58 -13.15 -8.93
CA ILE A 156 -17.97 -13.62 -8.95
C ILE A 156 -18.01 -15.09 -8.54
N THR A 157 -19.05 -15.51 -7.81
CA THR A 157 -19.26 -16.91 -7.46
C THR A 157 -20.04 -17.66 -8.52
N ALA A 158 -20.04 -19.01 -8.46
CA ALA A 158 -20.87 -19.85 -9.33
C ALA A 158 -22.35 -19.44 -9.24
N LYS A 159 -22.86 -19.12 -8.03
CA LYS A 159 -24.23 -18.64 -7.84
C LYS A 159 -24.50 -17.34 -8.56
N GLY A 160 -23.56 -16.40 -8.51
CA GLY A 160 -23.68 -15.14 -9.26
C GLY A 160 -23.75 -15.38 -10.77
N LYS A 161 -22.91 -16.28 -11.31
CA LYS A 161 -22.94 -16.63 -12.74
C LYS A 161 -24.26 -17.32 -13.13
N GLU A 162 -24.78 -18.19 -12.29
CA GLU A 162 -26.09 -18.85 -12.50
C GLU A 162 -27.22 -17.81 -12.67
N LEU A 163 -27.28 -16.80 -11.79
CA LEU A 163 -28.27 -15.71 -11.84
C LEU A 163 -28.17 -14.85 -13.12
N LEU A 164 -27.00 -14.82 -13.75
CA LEU A 164 -26.77 -14.17 -15.04
C LEU A 164 -27.05 -15.07 -16.25
N GLY A 165 -27.49 -16.30 -16.04
CA GLY A 165 -27.69 -17.29 -17.11
C GLY A 165 -26.39 -17.80 -17.71
N GLY A 166 -25.29 -17.78 -16.96
CA GLY A 166 -23.97 -18.27 -17.36
C GLY A 166 -23.18 -17.34 -18.31
N LYS A 167 -23.72 -16.16 -18.67
CA LYS A 167 -23.05 -15.20 -19.56
C LYS A 167 -22.53 -14.01 -18.77
N LEU A 168 -21.24 -13.72 -18.93
CA LEU A 168 -20.61 -12.53 -18.41
C LEU A 168 -20.53 -11.44 -19.50
N PRO A 169 -20.54 -10.14 -19.13
CA PRO A 169 -20.35 -9.05 -20.09
C PRO A 169 -18.91 -9.03 -20.62
N ASP A 170 -18.71 -8.36 -21.76
CA ASP A 170 -17.38 -8.19 -22.39
C ASP A 170 -16.40 -7.45 -21.48
N ASN A 171 -16.88 -6.44 -20.76
CA ASN A 171 -16.13 -5.82 -19.67
C ASN A 171 -16.73 -6.23 -18.33
N ALA A 172 -16.00 -7.01 -17.55
CA ALA A 172 -16.48 -7.53 -16.28
C ALA A 172 -16.82 -6.43 -15.24
N TRP A 173 -16.29 -5.20 -15.37
CA TRP A 173 -16.71 -4.07 -14.54
C TRP A 173 -18.19 -3.72 -14.68
N ASP A 174 -18.82 -4.09 -15.81
CA ASP A 174 -20.26 -3.91 -16.00
C ASP A 174 -21.09 -4.66 -14.93
N LEU A 175 -20.59 -5.80 -14.46
CA LEU A 175 -21.22 -6.56 -13.37
C LEU A 175 -21.39 -5.73 -12.09
N MET A 176 -20.42 -4.86 -11.81
CA MET A 176 -20.40 -4.05 -10.60
C MET A 176 -21.07 -2.69 -10.80
N PHE A 177 -20.96 -2.07 -12.00
CA PHE A 177 -21.30 -0.66 -12.20
C PHE A 177 -22.58 -0.42 -13.03
N LYS A 178 -23.23 -1.49 -13.54
CA LYS A 178 -24.50 -1.35 -14.28
C LYS A 178 -25.66 -1.98 -13.52
N PRO A 179 -26.74 -1.23 -13.27
CA PRO A 179 -27.95 -1.73 -12.57
C PRO A 179 -28.57 -2.98 -13.23
N GLU A 180 -28.43 -3.14 -14.56
CA GLU A 180 -28.93 -4.32 -15.28
C GLU A 180 -28.33 -5.65 -14.80
N TYR A 181 -27.09 -5.62 -14.25
CA TYR A 181 -26.42 -6.79 -13.67
C TYR A 181 -26.60 -6.83 -12.16
N THR A 182 -26.37 -5.72 -11.47
CA THR A 182 -26.45 -5.70 -10.00
C THR A 182 -27.84 -6.06 -9.50
N ASN A 183 -28.91 -5.65 -10.22
CA ASN A 183 -30.27 -6.01 -9.88
C ASN A 183 -30.53 -7.53 -9.93
N LYS A 184 -29.87 -8.26 -10.85
CA LYS A 184 -29.95 -9.72 -10.91
C LYS A 184 -29.15 -10.37 -9.78
N LEU A 185 -28.03 -9.76 -9.37
CA LEU A 185 -27.08 -10.30 -8.39
C LEU A 185 -27.42 -9.94 -6.94
N LYS A 186 -28.29 -8.96 -6.68
CA LYS A 186 -28.59 -8.49 -5.32
C LYS A 186 -29.04 -9.58 -4.37
N SER A 187 -29.74 -10.62 -4.87
CA SER A 187 -30.25 -11.73 -4.06
C SER A 187 -29.15 -12.63 -3.49
N CYS A 188 -27.99 -12.71 -4.16
CA CYS A 188 -26.85 -13.49 -3.67
C CYS A 188 -25.81 -12.63 -2.91
N GLY A 189 -26.01 -11.32 -2.86
CA GLY A 189 -25.19 -10.39 -2.11
C GLY A 189 -24.05 -9.78 -2.92
N ILE A 190 -24.10 -8.44 -3.03
CA ILE A 190 -23.03 -7.62 -3.64
C ILE A 190 -22.35 -6.85 -2.51
N ALA A 191 -21.03 -6.87 -2.46
CA ALA A 191 -20.26 -6.01 -1.58
C ALA A 191 -19.49 -4.98 -2.40
N LEU A 192 -19.51 -3.71 -1.94
CA LEU A 192 -18.53 -2.73 -2.38
C LEU A 192 -17.33 -2.78 -1.44
N TRP A 193 -16.16 -2.78 -2.00
CA TRP A 193 -14.90 -2.66 -1.25
C TRP A 193 -14.86 -1.31 -0.55
N ASP A 194 -14.76 -1.32 0.80
CA ASP A 194 -14.92 -0.10 1.64
C ASP A 194 -13.64 0.76 1.64
N THR A 195 -13.24 1.20 0.46
CA THR A 195 -12.08 2.07 0.26
C THR A 195 -12.33 3.07 -0.88
N PRO A 196 -12.75 4.30 -0.57
CA PRO A 196 -13.01 5.31 -1.60
C PRO A 196 -11.75 5.68 -2.41
N SER A 197 -10.56 5.62 -1.81
CA SER A 197 -9.28 5.89 -2.48
C SER A 197 -8.94 4.90 -3.60
N GLU A 198 -9.53 3.69 -3.57
CA GLU A 198 -9.40 2.68 -4.62
C GLU A 198 -10.60 2.69 -5.57
N MET A 199 -11.81 2.75 -5.02
CA MET A 199 -13.03 2.62 -5.80
C MET A 199 -13.27 3.80 -6.74
N PHE A 200 -13.03 5.04 -6.32
CA PHE A 200 -13.24 6.20 -7.19
C PHE A 200 -12.31 6.22 -8.41
N PRO A 201 -10.99 6.00 -8.32
CA PRO A 201 -10.13 5.83 -9.49
C PRO A 201 -10.60 4.76 -10.45
N ILE A 202 -11.06 3.60 -9.95
CA ILE A 202 -11.60 2.51 -10.78
C ILE A 202 -12.85 2.97 -11.53
N VAL A 203 -13.81 3.61 -10.84
CA VAL A 203 -15.04 4.10 -11.47
C VAL A 203 -14.76 5.22 -12.45
N LEU A 204 -13.86 6.16 -12.12
CA LEU A 204 -13.45 7.23 -13.04
C LEU A 204 -12.87 6.64 -14.33
N ASN A 205 -11.94 5.69 -14.22
CA ASN A 205 -11.39 5.01 -15.39
C ASN A 205 -12.47 4.27 -16.18
N TYR A 206 -13.39 3.59 -15.50
CA TYR A 206 -14.49 2.85 -16.13
C TYR A 206 -15.40 3.75 -16.97
N ILE A 207 -15.66 4.99 -16.55
CA ILE A 207 -16.46 5.98 -17.30
C ILE A 207 -15.61 6.83 -18.26
N GLY A 208 -14.34 6.47 -18.51
CA GLY A 208 -13.43 7.15 -19.42
C GLY A 208 -12.96 8.53 -18.93
N LYS A 209 -12.86 8.71 -17.62
CA LYS A 209 -12.36 9.93 -16.97
C LYS A 209 -10.99 9.73 -16.37
N ASP A 210 -10.31 10.85 -16.03
CA ASP A 210 -9.01 10.82 -15.37
C ASP A 210 -9.11 10.15 -13.98
N PRO A 211 -8.44 9.00 -13.75
CA PRO A 211 -8.46 8.31 -12.46
C PRO A 211 -7.98 9.16 -11.28
N LYS A 212 -7.18 10.22 -11.53
CA LYS A 212 -6.74 11.18 -10.50
C LYS A 212 -7.88 12.00 -9.91
N GLY A 213 -9.03 12.06 -10.60
CA GLY A 213 -10.14 12.88 -10.16
C GLY A 213 -9.80 14.38 -10.17
N SER A 214 -9.03 14.81 -11.18
CA SER A 214 -8.57 16.21 -11.28
C SER A 214 -9.71 17.20 -11.50
N ASN A 215 -10.85 16.74 -12.02
CA ASN A 215 -12.05 17.53 -12.22
C ASN A 215 -13.15 17.12 -11.22
N PRO A 216 -13.61 18.01 -10.33
CA PRO A 216 -14.68 17.71 -9.37
C PRO A 216 -15.98 17.20 -9.99
N ALA A 217 -16.34 17.65 -11.20
CA ALA A 217 -17.55 17.19 -11.89
C ALA A 217 -17.43 15.71 -12.32
N ASP A 218 -16.23 15.24 -12.65
CA ASP A 218 -16.00 13.83 -12.99
C ASP A 218 -16.11 12.93 -11.75
N ILE A 219 -15.71 13.44 -10.58
CA ILE A 219 -15.90 12.74 -9.29
C ILE A 219 -17.40 12.59 -8.99
N GLU A 220 -18.21 13.65 -9.22
CA GLU A 220 -19.68 13.57 -9.09
C GLU A 220 -20.28 12.56 -10.08
N ALA A 221 -19.78 12.51 -11.32
CA ALA A 221 -20.24 11.53 -12.30
C ALA A 221 -19.90 10.07 -11.85
N ALA A 222 -18.72 9.85 -11.30
CA ALA A 222 -18.35 8.55 -10.70
C ALA A 222 -19.24 8.20 -9.50
N ALA A 223 -19.53 9.17 -8.64
CA ALA A 223 -20.47 8.98 -7.51
C ALA A 223 -21.87 8.63 -7.99
N ALA A 224 -22.34 9.20 -9.09
CA ALA A 224 -23.65 8.90 -9.68
C ALA A 224 -23.73 7.44 -10.15
N VAL A 225 -22.65 6.88 -10.73
CA VAL A 225 -22.58 5.43 -11.08
C VAL A 225 -22.73 4.57 -9.83
N LEU A 226 -21.99 4.89 -8.77
CA LEU A 226 -22.09 4.16 -7.51
C LEU A 226 -23.47 4.29 -6.85
N GLN A 227 -24.08 5.47 -6.93
CA GLN A 227 -25.41 5.72 -6.42
C GLN A 227 -26.49 4.93 -7.18
N ALA A 228 -26.32 4.75 -8.49
CA ALA A 228 -27.27 4.00 -9.30
C ALA A 228 -27.36 2.51 -8.92
N ILE A 229 -26.25 1.93 -8.45
CA ILE A 229 -26.21 0.51 -8.03
C ILE A 229 -26.42 0.33 -6.51
N ARG A 230 -26.45 1.42 -5.75
CA ARG A 230 -26.52 1.39 -4.27
C ARG A 230 -27.68 0.55 -3.72
N PRO A 231 -28.91 0.59 -4.28
CA PRO A 231 -30.02 -0.23 -3.79
C PRO A 231 -29.79 -1.73 -3.86
N ASP A 232 -28.88 -2.18 -4.72
CA ASP A 232 -28.55 -3.59 -4.91
C ASP A 232 -27.36 -4.03 -4.04
N VAL A 233 -26.62 -3.10 -3.45
CA VAL A 233 -25.45 -3.38 -2.61
C VAL A 233 -25.90 -3.82 -1.22
N LYS A 234 -25.53 -5.04 -0.85
CA LYS A 234 -25.81 -5.62 0.46
C LYS A 234 -24.99 -4.97 1.58
N ARG A 235 -23.71 -4.68 1.31
CA ARG A 235 -22.79 -4.10 2.30
C ARG A 235 -21.58 -3.43 1.68
N PHE A 236 -20.92 -2.62 2.50
CA PHE A 236 -19.55 -2.16 2.28
C PHE A 236 -18.64 -3.03 3.17
N SER A 237 -17.60 -3.61 2.59
CA SER A 237 -16.75 -4.57 3.30
C SER A 237 -15.28 -4.28 3.07
N ALA A 238 -14.52 -4.20 4.17
CA ALA A 238 -13.06 -4.25 4.17
C ALA A 238 -12.55 -5.70 4.37
N SER A 239 -13.42 -6.61 4.85
CA SER A 239 -13.09 -8.01 5.18
C SER A 239 -13.71 -9.00 4.20
N TYR A 240 -13.74 -8.65 2.92
CA TYR A 240 -14.43 -9.40 1.87
C TYR A 240 -13.85 -10.79 1.57
N ILE A 241 -12.61 -11.08 1.95
CA ILE A 241 -11.95 -12.38 1.69
C ILE A 241 -12.77 -13.53 2.26
N ASP A 242 -13.05 -13.47 3.57
CA ASP A 242 -13.77 -14.54 4.25
C ASP A 242 -15.26 -14.58 3.87
N GLU A 243 -15.87 -13.42 3.62
CA GLU A 243 -17.25 -13.33 3.16
C GLU A 243 -17.44 -13.99 1.78
N LEU A 244 -16.50 -13.74 0.86
CA LEU A 244 -16.50 -14.34 -0.46
C LEU A 244 -16.20 -15.83 -0.37
N ALA A 245 -15.19 -16.23 0.45
CA ALA A 245 -14.82 -17.64 0.62
C ALA A 245 -15.97 -18.48 1.18
N ARG A 246 -16.83 -17.92 2.06
CA ARG A 246 -18.03 -18.61 2.58
C ARG A 246 -19.23 -18.52 1.65
N GLY A 247 -19.21 -17.68 0.61
CA GLY A 247 -20.35 -17.44 -0.27
C GLY A 247 -21.42 -16.52 0.33
N ASP A 248 -21.10 -15.73 1.37
CA ASP A 248 -22.00 -14.73 1.96
C ASP A 248 -22.29 -13.56 1.00
N ILE A 249 -21.37 -13.35 0.05
CA ILE A 249 -21.45 -12.44 -1.08
C ILE A 249 -21.06 -13.15 -2.36
N CYS A 250 -21.65 -12.76 -3.47
CA CYS A 250 -21.41 -13.39 -4.76
C CYS A 250 -20.69 -12.51 -5.78
N LEU A 251 -20.56 -11.21 -5.50
CA LEU A 251 -19.83 -10.25 -6.30
C LEU A 251 -19.14 -9.25 -5.38
N VAL A 252 -17.85 -9.03 -5.61
CA VAL A 252 -17.05 -8.01 -4.90
C VAL A 252 -15.87 -7.57 -5.75
N ALA A 253 -15.55 -6.27 -5.70
CA ALA A 253 -14.27 -5.74 -6.17
C ALA A 253 -13.22 -5.79 -5.05
N GLY A 254 -11.96 -5.99 -5.40
CA GLY A 254 -10.87 -6.05 -4.43
C GLY A 254 -9.51 -6.27 -5.10
N ASN A 255 -8.49 -6.50 -4.29
CA ASN A 255 -7.17 -6.89 -4.80
C ASN A 255 -7.18 -8.29 -5.40
N GLY A 256 -6.52 -8.46 -6.54
CA GLY A 256 -6.48 -9.75 -7.23
C GLY A 256 -5.94 -10.88 -6.36
N GLY A 257 -4.90 -10.63 -5.56
CA GLY A 257 -4.36 -11.61 -4.61
C GLY A 257 -5.37 -12.02 -3.55
N ASP A 258 -6.02 -11.04 -2.89
CA ASP A 258 -7.03 -11.30 -1.85
C ASP A 258 -8.21 -12.13 -2.41
N LEU A 259 -8.65 -11.83 -3.63
CA LEU A 259 -9.72 -12.57 -4.28
C LEU A 259 -9.31 -14.02 -4.61
N ASN A 260 -8.04 -14.24 -4.99
CA ASN A 260 -7.49 -15.57 -5.18
C ASN A 260 -7.27 -16.31 -3.84
N LEU A 261 -6.91 -15.59 -2.77
CA LEU A 261 -6.85 -16.15 -1.43
C LEU A 261 -8.24 -16.62 -0.96
N ALA A 262 -9.28 -15.82 -1.20
CA ALA A 262 -10.66 -16.23 -0.92
C ALA A 262 -11.05 -17.50 -1.69
N LYS A 263 -10.66 -17.58 -2.97
CA LYS A 263 -10.87 -18.78 -3.80
C LYS A 263 -10.15 -19.99 -3.20
N ALA A 264 -8.87 -19.87 -2.85
CA ALA A 264 -8.09 -20.95 -2.25
C ALA A 264 -8.72 -21.44 -0.93
N ARG A 265 -9.11 -20.52 -0.04
CA ARG A 265 -9.80 -20.86 1.23
C ARG A 265 -11.11 -21.61 0.99
N SER A 266 -11.90 -21.19 0.00
CA SER A 266 -13.15 -21.88 -0.38
C SER A 266 -12.90 -23.30 -0.91
N GLU A 267 -11.87 -23.48 -1.75
CA GLU A 267 -11.49 -24.78 -2.30
C GLU A 267 -10.95 -25.73 -1.20
N GLU A 268 -10.16 -25.22 -0.24
CA GLU A 268 -9.63 -26.00 0.87
C GLU A 268 -10.74 -26.59 1.75
N VAL A 269 -11.75 -25.79 2.10
CA VAL A 269 -12.89 -26.26 2.89
C VAL A 269 -13.98 -26.96 2.07
N LYS A 270 -13.81 -27.06 0.75
CA LYS A 270 -14.69 -27.77 -0.19
C LYS A 270 -16.17 -27.35 -0.09
N ASN A 271 -16.43 -26.07 0.12
CA ASN A 271 -17.80 -25.55 0.29
C ASN A 271 -18.53 -25.26 -1.03
N ASN A 272 -17.90 -25.53 -2.18
CA ASN A 272 -18.46 -25.42 -3.54
C ASN A 272 -18.96 -24.01 -3.93
N VAL A 273 -18.41 -22.94 -3.38
CA VAL A 273 -18.78 -21.57 -3.75
C VAL A 273 -18.44 -21.26 -5.20
N GLY A 274 -17.38 -21.85 -5.75
CA GLY A 274 -17.02 -21.73 -7.16
C GLY A 274 -16.63 -20.29 -7.54
N ILE A 275 -15.61 -19.74 -6.87
CA ILE A 275 -15.14 -18.37 -7.08
C ILE A 275 -14.33 -18.28 -8.38
N GLU A 276 -14.68 -17.33 -9.23
CA GLU A 276 -13.91 -16.91 -10.40
C GLU A 276 -13.45 -15.47 -10.22
N VAL A 277 -12.11 -15.27 -10.27
CA VAL A 277 -11.50 -13.94 -10.27
C VAL A 277 -11.35 -13.50 -11.71
N LEU A 278 -11.94 -12.36 -12.03
CA LEU A 278 -12.05 -11.85 -13.39
C LEU A 278 -10.89 -10.88 -13.70
N THR A 279 -10.64 -10.61 -14.98
CA THR A 279 -9.62 -9.67 -15.46
C THR A 279 -10.25 -8.66 -16.42
N PRO A 280 -11.01 -7.67 -15.90
CA PRO A 280 -11.66 -6.69 -16.73
C PRO A 280 -10.64 -5.74 -17.39
N LYS A 281 -11.05 -5.11 -18.50
CA LYS A 281 -10.27 -3.99 -19.05
C LYS A 281 -10.29 -2.81 -18.09
N GLY A 282 -9.16 -2.11 -17.96
CA GLY A 282 -9.06 -0.97 -17.09
C GLY A 282 -8.87 -1.32 -15.61
N MET A 283 -8.15 -2.40 -15.31
CA MET A 283 -7.70 -2.69 -13.94
C MET A 283 -6.79 -1.58 -13.42
N GLY A 284 -6.91 -1.25 -12.14
CA GLY A 284 -5.96 -0.38 -11.43
C GLY A 284 -4.76 -1.19 -10.96
N PHE A 285 -3.54 -0.78 -11.34
CA PHE A 285 -2.30 -1.45 -10.92
C PHE A 285 -1.67 -0.68 -9.76
N TRP A 286 -1.17 -1.41 -8.78
CA TRP A 286 -0.47 -0.85 -7.63
C TRP A 286 0.88 -1.55 -7.41
N VAL A 287 1.78 -0.83 -6.78
CA VAL A 287 3.04 -1.35 -6.25
C VAL A 287 3.14 -0.90 -4.82
N GLU A 288 3.46 -1.82 -3.94
CA GLU A 288 3.79 -1.55 -2.56
C GLU A 288 5.28 -1.74 -2.36
N SER A 289 5.87 -0.84 -1.59
CA SER A 289 7.32 -0.74 -1.54
C SER A 289 7.82 -0.59 -0.11
N TRP A 290 8.92 -1.22 0.20
CA TRP A 290 9.67 -0.95 1.43
C TRP A 290 10.18 0.48 1.43
N VAL A 291 9.99 1.16 2.55
CA VAL A 291 10.56 2.48 2.84
C VAL A 291 11.21 2.46 4.23
N ILE A 292 12.22 3.32 4.43
CA ILE A 292 12.87 3.52 5.72
C ILE A 292 12.40 4.85 6.30
N PRO A 293 11.62 4.86 7.39
CA PRO A 293 11.18 6.09 8.05
C PRO A 293 12.33 7.02 8.42
N LYS A 294 12.04 8.33 8.44
CA LYS A 294 13.04 9.36 8.77
C LYS A 294 13.67 9.17 10.15
N ASP A 295 12.88 8.67 11.09
CA ASP A 295 13.26 8.44 12.50
C ASP A 295 13.76 7.03 12.77
N ALA A 296 13.91 6.17 11.74
CA ALA A 296 14.42 4.80 11.87
C ALA A 296 15.78 4.77 12.56
N LYS A 297 15.93 3.88 13.53
CA LYS A 297 17.14 3.73 14.34
C LYS A 297 18.02 2.59 13.86
N ASN A 298 17.42 1.57 13.23
CA ASN A 298 18.08 0.32 12.86
C ASN A 298 18.26 0.21 11.33
N VAL A 299 18.71 1.29 10.69
CA VAL A 299 18.80 1.45 9.23
C VAL A 299 19.58 0.31 8.54
N ALA A 300 20.66 -0.15 9.16
CA ALA A 300 21.45 -1.27 8.62
C ALA A 300 20.64 -2.59 8.60
N ASN A 301 19.88 -2.89 9.66
CA ASN A 301 19.01 -4.07 9.72
C ASN A 301 17.82 -3.92 8.76
N ALA A 302 17.30 -2.71 8.57
CA ALA A 302 16.27 -2.42 7.57
C ALA A 302 16.74 -2.78 6.15
N HIS A 303 17.94 -2.34 5.74
CA HIS A 303 18.51 -2.70 4.43
C HIS A 303 18.74 -4.20 4.29
N LYS A 304 19.21 -4.88 5.36
CA LYS A 304 19.36 -6.35 5.35
C LYS A 304 18.03 -7.06 5.13
N TYR A 305 16.95 -6.58 5.79
CA TYR A 305 15.63 -7.17 5.63
C TYR A 305 15.08 -6.94 4.22
N ILE A 306 15.20 -5.73 3.68
CA ILE A 306 14.84 -5.44 2.29
C ILE A 306 15.59 -6.38 1.34
N ASN A 307 16.93 -6.50 1.50
CA ASN A 307 17.73 -7.42 0.68
C ASN A 307 17.26 -8.86 0.80
N TYR A 308 16.91 -9.31 2.00
CA TYR A 308 16.40 -10.65 2.27
C TYR A 308 15.08 -10.92 1.57
N THR A 309 14.13 -9.98 1.60
CA THR A 309 12.83 -10.12 0.92
C THR A 309 12.92 -10.15 -0.61
N LEU A 310 14.04 -9.68 -1.19
CA LEU A 310 14.33 -9.74 -2.62
C LEU A 310 15.11 -11.00 -3.05
N ASP A 311 15.50 -11.85 -2.10
CA ASP A 311 16.04 -13.16 -2.43
C ASP A 311 14.98 -13.99 -3.16
N PRO A 312 15.32 -14.66 -4.30
CA PRO A 312 14.33 -15.36 -5.10
C PRO A 312 13.55 -16.46 -4.36
N GLU A 313 14.18 -17.20 -3.43
CA GLU A 313 13.50 -18.24 -2.65
C GLU A 313 12.54 -17.62 -1.62
N VAL A 314 13.00 -16.59 -0.91
CA VAL A 314 12.21 -15.88 0.08
C VAL A 314 11.04 -15.15 -0.58
N ALA A 315 11.30 -14.44 -1.68
CA ALA A 315 10.28 -13.74 -2.44
C ALA A 315 9.21 -14.68 -3.00
N ALA A 316 9.62 -15.86 -3.53
CA ALA A 316 8.69 -16.87 -4.01
C ALA A 316 7.83 -17.43 -2.89
N LYS A 317 8.42 -17.72 -1.72
CA LYS A 317 7.71 -18.24 -0.55
C LYS A 317 6.69 -17.22 -0.04
N ASN A 318 7.10 -15.95 0.10
CA ASN A 318 6.20 -14.87 0.50
C ASN A 318 5.09 -14.67 -0.54
N GLY A 319 5.41 -14.59 -1.84
CA GLY A 319 4.44 -14.41 -2.91
C GLY A 319 3.40 -15.54 -2.99
N ALA A 320 3.82 -16.78 -2.74
CA ALA A 320 2.91 -17.93 -2.70
C ALA A 320 1.97 -17.87 -1.50
N ALA A 321 2.48 -17.50 -0.32
CA ALA A 321 1.69 -17.42 0.91
C ALA A 321 0.61 -16.33 0.84
N VAL A 322 0.92 -15.18 0.22
CA VAL A 322 0.00 -14.03 0.14
C VAL A 322 -0.72 -13.90 -1.19
N THR A 323 -0.39 -14.75 -2.18
CA THR A 323 -0.98 -14.74 -3.53
C THR A 323 -0.81 -13.42 -4.29
N PHE A 324 0.31 -12.72 -4.10
CA PHE A 324 0.70 -11.53 -4.84
C PHE A 324 1.99 -11.73 -5.63
N ALA A 325 2.18 -10.91 -6.67
CA ALA A 325 3.38 -10.95 -7.50
C ALA A 325 4.54 -10.28 -6.75
N PRO A 326 5.58 -11.03 -6.34
CA PRO A 326 6.75 -10.45 -5.70
C PRO A 326 7.56 -9.61 -6.69
N ALA A 327 8.20 -8.55 -6.19
CA ALA A 327 9.03 -7.68 -7.02
C ALA A 327 10.27 -8.37 -7.57
N SER A 328 10.76 -9.44 -6.93
CA SER A 328 11.88 -10.25 -7.40
C SER A 328 11.47 -11.05 -8.63
N LEU A 329 11.94 -10.66 -9.81
CA LEU A 329 11.61 -11.32 -11.07
C LEU A 329 12.02 -12.81 -11.10
N PRO A 330 13.23 -13.23 -10.63
CA PRO A 330 13.61 -14.64 -10.59
C PRO A 330 12.75 -15.49 -9.65
N ALA A 331 12.03 -14.88 -8.71
CA ALA A 331 11.12 -15.61 -7.83
C ALA A 331 10.00 -16.33 -8.59
N ARG A 332 9.56 -15.79 -9.74
CA ARG A 332 8.50 -16.39 -10.59
C ARG A 332 8.83 -17.80 -11.04
N GLU A 333 10.13 -18.09 -11.29
CA GLU A 333 10.58 -19.42 -11.69
C GLU A 333 10.50 -20.46 -10.56
N LYS A 334 10.39 -19.99 -9.30
CA LYS A 334 10.34 -20.81 -8.10
C LYS A 334 8.94 -20.96 -7.53
N MET A 335 7.96 -20.25 -8.08
CA MET A 335 6.56 -20.30 -7.69
C MET A 335 5.80 -21.37 -8.47
N ASP A 336 4.66 -21.82 -7.91
CA ASP A 336 3.76 -22.73 -8.62
C ASP A 336 3.34 -22.12 -9.96
N LYS A 337 3.43 -22.91 -11.03
CA LYS A 337 3.14 -22.47 -12.39
C LYS A 337 1.71 -21.96 -12.55
N LYS A 338 0.74 -22.61 -11.88
CA LYS A 338 -0.67 -22.18 -11.94
C LYS A 338 -0.85 -20.80 -11.32
N LEU A 339 -0.10 -20.51 -10.24
CA LEU A 339 -0.13 -19.19 -9.61
C LEU A 339 0.44 -18.12 -10.55
N VAL A 340 1.59 -18.39 -11.18
CA VAL A 340 2.26 -17.46 -12.11
C VAL A 340 1.43 -17.24 -13.39
N GLU A 341 0.66 -18.24 -13.84
CA GLU A 341 -0.25 -18.14 -14.99
C GLU A 341 -1.59 -17.45 -14.63
N THR A 342 -1.85 -17.16 -13.35
CA THR A 342 -3.06 -16.48 -12.90
C THR A 342 -3.00 -14.98 -13.22
N ARG A 343 -3.70 -14.53 -14.26
CA ARG A 343 -3.67 -13.14 -14.77
C ARG A 343 -4.08 -12.07 -13.76
N SER A 344 -4.94 -12.40 -12.79
CA SER A 344 -5.34 -11.48 -11.73
C SER A 344 -4.24 -11.27 -10.67
N ILE A 345 -3.18 -12.09 -10.66
CA ILE A 345 -1.99 -11.98 -9.81
C ILE A 345 -0.80 -11.48 -10.64
N PHE A 346 -0.57 -12.08 -11.81
CA PHE A 346 0.48 -11.74 -12.76
C PHE A 346 -0.14 -11.21 -14.06
N PRO A 347 -0.51 -9.91 -14.11
CA PRO A 347 -1.12 -9.32 -15.30
C PRO A 347 -0.20 -9.43 -16.50
N THR A 348 -0.78 -9.64 -17.69
CA THR A 348 -0.05 -9.63 -18.96
C THR A 348 0.33 -8.20 -19.34
N ALA A 349 1.27 -8.06 -20.27
CA ALA A 349 1.63 -6.74 -20.83
C ALA A 349 0.41 -6.03 -21.43
N GLN A 350 -0.53 -6.78 -22.02
CA GLN A 350 -1.78 -6.22 -22.56
C GLN A 350 -2.71 -5.75 -21.44
N ASP A 351 -2.86 -6.51 -20.34
CA ASP A 351 -3.64 -6.06 -19.18
C ASP A 351 -3.10 -4.73 -18.62
N MET A 352 -1.76 -4.63 -18.54
CA MET A 352 -1.11 -3.41 -18.07
C MET A 352 -1.30 -2.23 -19.03
N ALA A 353 -1.28 -2.48 -20.34
CA ALA A 353 -1.53 -1.44 -21.36
C ALA A 353 -2.98 -0.95 -21.36
N ASP A 354 -3.93 -1.84 -21.10
CA ASP A 354 -5.37 -1.53 -21.03
C ASP A 354 -5.79 -0.94 -19.67
N GLY A 355 -4.92 -0.98 -18.66
CA GLY A 355 -5.19 -0.53 -17.31
C GLY A 355 -4.57 0.83 -16.98
N PHE A 356 -4.52 1.15 -15.70
CA PHE A 356 -3.91 2.38 -15.21
C PHE A 356 -3.19 2.13 -13.89
N VAL A 357 -2.20 2.98 -13.57
CA VAL A 357 -1.54 2.97 -12.26
C VAL A 357 -2.43 3.68 -11.26
N MET A 358 -2.65 3.09 -10.09
CA MET A 358 -3.40 3.71 -9.00
C MET A 358 -2.78 5.07 -8.67
N PRO A 359 -3.53 6.18 -8.85
CA PRO A 359 -2.96 7.50 -8.79
C PRO A 359 -2.95 8.07 -7.37
N GLN A 360 -2.05 9.02 -7.14
CA GLN A 360 -2.23 9.96 -6.03
C GLN A 360 -3.34 10.96 -6.40
N MET A 361 -4.42 10.96 -5.64
CA MET A 361 -5.44 12.02 -5.72
C MET A 361 -5.01 13.26 -4.93
N SER A 362 -5.44 14.45 -5.36
CA SER A 362 -5.24 15.68 -4.57
C SER A 362 -6.01 15.62 -3.24
N ASP A 363 -5.63 16.48 -2.28
CA ASP A 363 -6.33 16.53 -0.99
C ASP A 363 -7.79 16.95 -1.15
N GLU A 364 -8.10 17.82 -2.12
CA GLU A 364 -9.47 18.24 -2.48
C GLU A 364 -10.27 17.06 -3.04
N ALA A 365 -9.68 16.31 -3.98
CA ALA A 365 -10.31 15.11 -4.56
C ALA A 365 -10.54 14.03 -3.49
N LYS A 366 -9.56 13.77 -2.62
CA LYS A 366 -9.73 12.84 -1.49
C LYS A 366 -10.85 13.26 -0.55
N LYS A 367 -10.92 14.55 -0.20
CA LYS A 367 -12.00 15.11 0.64
C LYS A 367 -13.37 14.93 -0.01
N GLN A 368 -13.47 15.23 -1.31
CA GLN A 368 -14.72 15.09 -2.05
C GLN A 368 -15.15 13.63 -2.14
N THR A 369 -14.25 12.73 -2.56
CA THR A 369 -14.55 11.28 -2.68
C THR A 369 -14.93 10.66 -1.35
N THR A 370 -14.25 11.03 -0.26
CA THR A 370 -14.59 10.57 1.09
C THR A 370 -15.98 11.04 1.51
N ALA A 371 -16.33 12.31 1.28
CA ALA A 371 -17.65 12.86 1.61
C ALA A 371 -18.77 12.16 0.81
N LEU A 372 -18.56 11.96 -0.50
CA LEU A 372 -19.51 11.25 -1.36
C LEU A 372 -19.65 9.77 -0.98
N TRP A 373 -18.56 9.11 -0.58
CA TRP A 373 -18.59 7.74 -0.10
C TRP A 373 -19.40 7.60 1.19
N GLN A 374 -19.21 8.49 2.14
CA GLN A 374 -20.02 8.51 3.37
C GLN A 374 -21.52 8.75 3.07
N LYS A 375 -21.82 9.67 2.16
CA LYS A 375 -23.20 9.89 1.69
C LYS A 375 -23.77 8.63 1.04
N LEU A 376 -22.99 7.94 0.20
CA LEU A 376 -23.38 6.68 -0.44
C LEU A 376 -23.68 5.59 0.61
N LYS A 377 -22.86 5.46 1.65
CA LYS A 377 -23.08 4.48 2.73
C LYS A 377 -24.37 4.75 3.51
N MET A 378 -24.73 6.02 3.70
CA MET A 378 -25.93 6.42 4.43
C MET A 378 -27.20 6.34 3.56
N SER A 379 -27.10 6.29 2.24
CA SER A 379 -28.26 6.14 1.34
C SER A 379 -28.76 4.70 1.33
N LYS A 380 -30.07 4.53 1.14
CA LYS A 380 -30.73 3.22 1.01
C LYS A 380 -30.98 2.87 -0.43
#